data_2c9930b35297cc05dd2a847e6613f461
#
_entry.id   2c9930b35297cc05dd2a847e6613f461
#
_cell.length_a   1.000
_cell.length_b   1.000
_cell.length_c   1.000
_cell.angle_alpha   90.00
_cell.angle_beta   90.00
_cell.angle_gamma   90.00
#
_symmetry.space_group_name_H-M   'P 1'
#
loop_
_entity.id
_entity.type
_entity.pdbx_description
1 polymer ?
#
loop_
_entity_poly.entity_id
_entity_poly.type
_entity_poly.pdbx_seq_one_letter_code
_entity_poly.pdbx_strand_id
1 'polypeptide(L)'
;MTDPLPDGLVALLRRPAPCFLATVMPDGSPQLTETWVDTDGEHIVVNVVEGMQKARNVARDPRVAVNVTDPDQPARYWGVRGHVVETTTEGGAEHIEELSQRYLGRPYPNFGGGNGARLIMRIAVDSFAHTPEW
;
A
#
# COMPACT_ATOMS: atom_id res chain seq x y z
N MET A 1 -10.18 -7.68 16.87
CA MET A 1 -9.74 -6.29 17.04
C MET A 1 -8.26 -6.19 16.68
N THR A 2 -7.93 -5.31 15.76
CA THR A 2 -6.56 -5.14 15.28
C THR A 2 -5.83 -4.15 16.20
N ASP A 3 -4.59 -4.45 16.58
CA ASP A 3 -3.79 -3.50 17.33
C ASP A 3 -3.44 -2.30 16.45
N PRO A 4 -3.36 -1.09 17.02
CA PRO A 4 -2.89 0.08 16.27
C PRO A 4 -1.47 -0.17 15.74
N LEU A 5 -1.17 0.40 14.57
CA LEU A 5 0.18 0.35 14.03
C LEU A 5 1.14 1.19 14.90
N PRO A 6 2.44 0.84 14.92
CA PRO A 6 3.43 1.68 15.62
C PRO A 6 3.42 3.12 15.12
N ASP A 7 3.59 4.07 16.03
CA ASP A 7 3.53 5.50 15.72
C ASP A 7 4.52 5.90 14.61
N GLY A 8 5.73 5.36 14.64
CA GLY A 8 6.74 5.65 13.62
C GLY A 8 6.33 5.19 12.23
N LEU A 9 5.66 4.04 12.15
CA LEU A 9 5.14 3.55 10.87
C LEU A 9 3.97 4.41 10.39
N VAL A 10 3.03 4.74 11.26
CA VAL A 10 1.89 5.60 10.92
C VAL A 10 2.37 6.94 10.37
N ALA A 11 3.34 7.56 11.04
CA ALA A 11 3.89 8.85 10.61
C ALA A 11 4.48 8.74 9.20
N LEU A 12 5.21 7.68 8.92
CA LEU A 12 5.81 7.46 7.60
C LEU A 12 4.75 7.21 6.53
N LEU A 13 3.73 6.40 6.83
CA LEU A 13 2.64 6.08 5.90
C LEU A 13 1.82 7.30 5.48
N ARG A 14 1.84 8.36 6.27
CA ARG A 14 1.12 9.62 5.97
C ARG A 14 1.95 10.61 5.16
N ARG A 15 3.19 10.26 4.85
CA ARG A 15 4.08 11.06 4.02
C ARG A 15 4.10 10.47 2.60
N PRO A 16 4.59 11.22 1.59
CA PRO A 16 4.77 10.65 0.23
C PRO A 16 5.96 9.69 0.20
N ALA A 17 5.84 8.60 0.94
CA ALA A 17 6.89 7.62 1.13
C ALA A 17 6.91 6.63 -0.03
N PRO A 18 8.09 6.30 -0.59
CA PRO A 18 8.21 5.20 -1.53
C PRO A 18 7.72 3.91 -0.88
N CYS A 19 6.83 3.20 -1.57
CA CYS A 19 6.24 1.98 -1.06
C CYS A 19 6.27 0.90 -2.13
N PHE A 20 6.75 -0.29 -1.76
CA PHE A 20 6.81 -1.44 -2.65
C PHE A 20 5.93 -2.53 -2.08
N LEU A 21 5.04 -3.07 -2.93
CA LEU A 21 4.06 -4.08 -2.55
C LEU A 21 4.37 -5.37 -3.30
N ALA A 22 4.55 -6.46 -2.56
CA ALA A 22 4.69 -7.80 -3.11
C ALA A 22 3.39 -8.58 -2.90
N THR A 23 2.92 -9.21 -3.96
CA THR A 23 1.75 -10.10 -3.96
C THR A 23 2.15 -11.45 -4.55
N VAL A 24 1.30 -12.46 -4.38
CA VAL A 24 1.61 -13.84 -4.78
C VAL A 24 0.96 -14.15 -6.13
N MET A 25 1.78 -14.45 -7.13
CA MET A 25 1.31 -14.86 -8.45
C MET A 25 0.67 -16.26 -8.40
N PRO A 26 -0.11 -16.66 -9.43
CA PRO A 26 -0.75 -17.99 -9.47
C PRO A 26 0.21 -19.17 -9.30
N ASP A 27 1.46 -19.02 -9.75
CA ASP A 27 2.48 -20.06 -9.61
C ASP A 27 3.22 -20.01 -8.27
N GLY A 28 2.84 -19.09 -7.37
CA GLY A 28 3.48 -18.92 -6.08
C GLY A 28 4.65 -17.95 -6.07
N SER A 29 5.08 -17.45 -7.22
CA SER A 29 6.18 -16.49 -7.28
C SER A 29 5.72 -15.12 -6.83
N PRO A 30 6.63 -14.27 -6.29
CA PRO A 30 6.26 -12.92 -5.88
C PRO A 30 6.20 -11.96 -7.07
N GLN A 31 5.20 -11.08 -7.07
CA GLN A 31 5.15 -9.92 -7.95
C GLN A 31 5.45 -8.68 -7.11
N LEU A 32 6.36 -7.84 -7.55
CA LEU A 32 6.72 -6.60 -6.85
C LEU A 32 6.34 -5.40 -7.69
N THR A 33 5.59 -4.48 -7.09
CA THR A 33 5.22 -3.21 -7.73
C THR A 33 5.41 -2.06 -6.76
N GLU A 34 5.68 -0.87 -7.30
CA GLU A 34 5.68 0.35 -6.51
C GLU A 34 4.26 0.91 -6.48
N THR A 35 3.85 1.45 -5.34
CA THR A 35 2.52 2.03 -5.17
C THR A 35 2.57 3.19 -4.17
N TRP A 36 1.57 4.05 -4.23
CA TRP A 36 1.36 5.06 -3.20
C TRP A 36 0.70 4.40 -1.99
N VAL A 37 0.98 4.91 -0.80
CA VAL A 37 0.55 4.28 0.44
C VAL A 37 -0.16 5.29 1.35
N ASP A 38 -1.04 4.77 2.18
CA ASP A 38 -1.79 5.51 3.18
C ASP A 38 -1.98 4.64 4.41
N THR A 39 -2.68 5.15 5.41
CA THR A 39 -3.07 4.40 6.60
C THR A 39 -4.36 4.95 7.19
N ASP A 40 -5.13 4.08 7.80
CA ASP A 40 -6.26 4.45 8.66
C ASP A 40 -5.89 4.37 10.15
N GLY A 41 -4.61 4.17 10.47
CA GLY A 41 -4.10 4.01 11.83
C GLY A 41 -4.01 2.56 12.29
N GLU A 42 -4.77 1.66 11.69
CA GLU A 42 -4.79 0.22 12.01
C GLU A 42 -4.29 -0.64 10.87
N HIS A 43 -4.37 -0.15 9.65
CA HIS A 43 -3.99 -0.89 8.43
C HIS A 43 -3.06 -0.07 7.57
N ILE A 44 -2.24 -0.78 6.79
CA ILE A 44 -1.59 -0.17 5.63
C ILE A 44 -2.64 -0.15 4.51
N VAL A 45 -2.80 0.99 3.87
CA VAL A 45 -3.84 1.18 2.85
C VAL A 45 -3.19 1.53 1.52
N VAL A 46 -3.56 0.82 0.47
CA VAL A 46 -3.12 1.12 -0.89
C VAL A 46 -4.32 1.27 -1.80
N ASN A 47 -4.11 1.90 -2.95
CA ASN A 47 -5.15 2.11 -3.94
C ASN A 47 -4.68 1.46 -5.25
N VAL A 48 -5.47 0.55 -5.79
CA VAL A 48 -5.12 -0.20 -7.00
C VAL A 48 -6.29 -0.17 -7.97
N VAL A 49 -6.03 -0.51 -9.24
CA VAL A 49 -7.10 -0.62 -10.23
C VAL A 49 -7.66 -2.04 -10.21
N GLU A 50 -8.98 -2.14 -10.13
CA GLU A 50 -9.69 -3.42 -10.22
C GLU A 50 -9.31 -4.13 -11.52
N GLY A 51 -9.00 -5.42 -11.44
CA GLY A 51 -8.60 -6.22 -12.59
C GLY A 51 -7.10 -6.24 -12.86
N MET A 52 -6.31 -5.36 -12.23
CA MET A 52 -4.85 -5.47 -12.33
C MET A 52 -4.34 -6.75 -11.68
N GLN A 53 -3.14 -7.19 -12.09
CA GLN A 53 -2.58 -8.45 -11.59
C GLN A 53 -2.51 -8.50 -10.07
N LYS A 54 -2.07 -7.42 -9.41
CA LYS A 54 -1.99 -7.40 -7.95
C LYS A 54 -3.37 -7.50 -7.28
N ALA A 55 -4.40 -6.92 -7.89
CA ALA A 55 -5.76 -7.05 -7.37
C ALA A 55 -6.27 -8.50 -7.51
N ARG A 56 -6.02 -9.14 -8.64
CA ARG A 56 -6.35 -10.56 -8.85
C ARG A 56 -5.56 -11.47 -7.90
N ASN A 57 -4.30 -11.14 -7.69
CA ASN A 57 -3.44 -11.91 -6.80
C ASN A 57 -3.98 -11.95 -5.36
N VAL A 58 -4.35 -10.80 -4.80
CA VAL A 58 -4.84 -10.75 -3.41
C VAL A 58 -6.23 -11.35 -3.26
N ALA A 59 -7.03 -11.35 -4.32
CA ALA A 59 -8.34 -12.02 -4.30
C ALA A 59 -8.18 -13.54 -4.17
N ARG A 60 -7.09 -14.09 -4.72
CA ARG A 60 -6.78 -15.52 -4.65
C ARG A 60 -5.97 -15.88 -3.40
N ASP A 61 -4.97 -15.06 -3.07
CA ASP A 61 -4.05 -15.27 -1.96
C ASP A 61 -3.81 -13.92 -1.28
N PRO A 62 -4.34 -13.70 -0.06
CA PRO A 62 -4.28 -12.39 0.57
C PRO A 62 -2.92 -12.02 1.13
N ARG A 63 -1.95 -12.94 1.16
CA ARG A 63 -0.63 -12.68 1.74
C ARG A 63 0.12 -11.64 0.93
N VAL A 64 0.72 -10.66 1.62
CA VAL A 64 1.47 -9.59 0.99
C VAL A 64 2.70 -9.26 1.83
N ALA A 65 3.65 -8.58 1.18
CA ALA A 65 4.77 -7.93 1.88
C ALA A 65 4.85 -6.49 1.38
N VAL A 66 5.24 -5.59 2.29
CA VAL A 66 5.30 -4.17 1.99
C VAL A 66 6.62 -3.62 2.51
N ASN A 67 7.30 -2.82 1.70
CA ASN A 67 8.44 -2.03 2.13
C ASN A 67 8.09 -0.56 2.01
N VAL A 68 8.24 0.18 3.09
CA VAL A 68 7.98 1.62 3.12
C VAL A 68 9.27 2.32 3.52
N THR A 69 9.72 3.25 2.70
CA THR A 69 11.03 3.89 2.85
C THR A 69 10.85 5.37 3.21
N ASP A 70 11.69 5.87 4.12
CA ASP A 70 11.71 7.29 4.45
C ASP A 70 12.18 8.08 3.23
N PRO A 71 11.37 9.03 2.71
CA PRO A 71 11.76 9.79 1.52
C PRO A 71 12.97 10.69 1.73
N ASP A 72 13.29 11.07 2.97
CA ASP A 72 14.45 11.91 3.29
C ASP A 72 15.71 11.08 3.56
N GLN A 73 15.56 9.84 4.01
CA GLN A 73 16.67 8.93 4.29
C GLN A 73 16.33 7.53 3.78
N PRO A 74 16.63 7.22 2.51
CA PRO A 74 16.22 5.95 1.91
C PRO A 74 16.74 4.68 2.61
N ALA A 75 17.80 4.78 3.41
CA ALA A 75 18.28 3.65 4.21
C ALA A 75 17.39 3.32 5.40
N ARG A 76 16.46 4.21 5.76
CA ARG A 76 15.49 3.98 6.81
C ARG A 76 14.20 3.42 6.21
N TYR A 77 13.79 2.24 6.67
CA TYR A 77 12.62 1.59 6.10
C TYR A 77 11.92 0.72 7.13
N TRP A 78 10.67 0.41 6.83
CA TRP A 78 9.89 -0.63 7.50
C TRP A 78 9.57 -1.71 6.49
N GLY A 79 9.94 -2.95 6.82
CA GLY A 79 9.58 -4.14 6.06
C GLY A 79 8.46 -4.86 6.79
N VAL A 80 7.35 -5.09 6.10
CA VAL A 80 6.12 -5.59 6.72
C VAL A 80 5.68 -6.85 6.00
N ARG A 81 5.27 -7.87 6.77
CA ARG A 81 4.49 -8.99 6.24
C ARG A 81 3.08 -8.86 6.77
N GLY A 82 2.11 -9.08 5.90
CA GLY A 82 0.72 -8.95 6.29
C GLY A 82 -0.20 -9.66 5.32
N HIS A 83 -1.47 -9.35 5.44
CA HIS A 83 -2.49 -9.92 4.55
C HIS A 83 -3.61 -8.91 4.33
N VAL A 84 -4.20 -8.96 3.14
CA VAL A 84 -5.31 -8.09 2.78
C VAL A 84 -6.56 -8.58 3.51
N VAL A 85 -7.21 -7.67 4.23
CA VAL A 85 -8.43 -7.97 4.99
C VAL A 85 -9.68 -7.38 4.34
N GLU A 86 -9.52 -6.38 3.47
CA GLU A 86 -10.65 -5.74 2.80
C GLU A 86 -10.22 -5.14 1.47
N THR A 87 -11.06 -5.28 0.47
CA THR A 87 -10.97 -4.51 -0.77
C THR A 87 -12.35 -3.94 -1.06
N THR A 88 -12.40 -2.65 -1.46
CA THR A 88 -13.66 -1.99 -1.78
C THR A 88 -13.46 -0.93 -2.85
N THR A 89 -14.43 -0.79 -3.73
CA THR A 89 -14.45 0.32 -4.69
C THR A 89 -15.03 1.59 -4.08
N GLU A 90 -15.69 1.46 -2.93
CA GLU A 90 -16.33 2.60 -2.27
C GLU A 90 -15.24 3.58 -1.79
N GLY A 91 -15.32 4.83 -2.27
CA GLY A 91 -14.35 5.87 -1.94
C GLY A 91 -13.03 5.77 -2.70
N GLY A 92 -12.88 4.78 -3.60
CA GLY A 92 -11.61 4.55 -4.30
C GLY A 92 -11.18 5.70 -5.19
N ALA A 93 -12.11 6.32 -5.92
CA ALA A 93 -11.80 7.43 -6.81
C ALA A 93 -11.37 8.68 -6.03
N GLU A 94 -12.02 8.96 -4.94
CA GLU A 94 -11.66 10.08 -4.06
C GLU A 94 -10.31 9.83 -3.39
N HIS A 95 -10.05 8.62 -2.98
CA HIS A 95 -8.82 8.25 -2.30
C HIS A 95 -7.59 8.41 -3.21
N ILE A 96 -7.67 8.00 -4.48
CA ILE A 96 -6.53 8.17 -5.40
C ILE A 96 -6.24 9.65 -5.64
N GLU A 97 -7.26 10.49 -5.64
CA GLU A 97 -7.06 11.94 -5.75
C GLU A 97 -6.35 12.52 -4.53
N GLU A 98 -6.72 12.07 -3.33
CA GLU A 98 -6.04 12.48 -2.09
C GLU A 98 -4.56 12.06 -2.12
N LEU A 99 -4.29 10.83 -2.54
CA LEU A 99 -2.92 10.34 -2.68
C LEU A 99 -2.13 11.14 -3.72
N SER A 100 -2.76 11.48 -4.83
CA SER A 100 -2.11 12.29 -5.86
C SER A 100 -1.70 13.66 -5.33
N GLN A 101 -2.56 14.32 -4.54
CA GLN A 101 -2.19 15.58 -3.91
C GLN A 101 -1.00 15.42 -2.98
N ARG A 102 -0.95 14.33 -2.22
CA ARG A 102 0.17 14.07 -1.30
C ARG A 102 1.47 13.79 -2.04
N TYR A 103 1.44 12.95 -3.09
CA TYR A 103 2.65 12.51 -3.80
C TYR A 103 3.08 13.46 -4.90
N LEU A 104 2.14 14.10 -5.61
CA LEU A 104 2.41 14.90 -6.80
C LEU A 104 2.05 16.39 -6.64
N GLY A 105 1.18 16.71 -5.67
CA GLY A 105 0.68 18.07 -5.50
C GLY A 105 -0.27 18.52 -6.59
N ARG A 106 -0.93 17.59 -7.27
CA ARG A 106 -1.83 17.89 -8.40
C ARG A 106 -2.88 16.78 -8.55
N PRO A 107 -3.94 17.01 -9.35
CA PRO A 107 -4.93 15.98 -9.66
C PRO A 107 -4.29 14.73 -10.27
N TYR A 108 -4.91 13.58 -10.04
CA TYR A 108 -4.38 12.30 -10.53
C TYR A 108 -4.33 12.29 -12.06
N PRO A 109 -3.12 12.08 -12.66
CA PRO A 109 -2.96 12.13 -14.11
C PRO A 109 -3.34 10.84 -14.83
N ASN A 110 -3.87 9.86 -14.11
CA ASN A 110 -4.29 8.56 -14.64
C ASN A 110 -3.17 7.83 -15.41
N PHE A 111 -2.07 7.58 -14.73
CA PHE A 111 -0.90 6.88 -15.29
C PHE A 111 -1.30 5.52 -15.91
N GLY A 112 -1.57 5.47 -17.22
CA GLY A 112 -1.83 4.22 -17.95
C GLY A 112 -2.97 3.37 -17.38
N GLY A 113 -3.83 3.95 -16.56
CA GLY A 113 -4.74 3.22 -15.72
C GLY A 113 -5.99 2.67 -16.37
N GLY A 114 -6.23 2.95 -17.63
CA GLY A 114 -7.45 2.49 -18.26
C GLY A 114 -8.71 2.98 -17.56
N ASN A 115 -9.81 2.25 -17.71
CA ASN A 115 -11.13 2.63 -17.20
C ASN A 115 -11.58 1.79 -16.00
N GLY A 116 -10.67 1.05 -15.37
CA GLY A 116 -11.01 0.21 -14.22
C GLY A 116 -11.34 1.03 -12.99
N ALA A 117 -12.26 0.52 -12.16
CA ALA A 117 -12.57 1.14 -10.88
C ALA A 117 -11.36 1.11 -9.95
N ARG A 118 -11.26 2.13 -9.10
CA ARG A 118 -10.20 2.17 -8.08
C ARG A 118 -10.63 1.37 -6.87
N LEU A 119 -9.73 0.52 -6.38
CA LEU A 119 -9.93 -0.28 -5.17
C LEU A 119 -9.08 0.26 -4.05
N ILE A 120 -9.71 0.49 -2.90
CA ILE A 120 -9.00 0.66 -1.64
C ILE A 120 -8.74 -0.74 -1.08
N MET A 121 -7.48 -1.02 -0.74
CA MET A 121 -7.04 -2.30 -0.22
C MET A 121 -6.45 -2.08 1.17
N ARG A 122 -7.04 -2.73 2.19
CA ARG A 122 -6.57 -2.63 3.57
C ARG A 122 -5.79 -3.86 3.95
N ILE A 123 -4.59 -3.64 4.46
CA ILE A 123 -3.63 -4.69 4.80
C ILE A 123 -3.44 -4.71 6.32
N ALA A 124 -3.73 -5.84 6.94
CA ALA A 124 -3.40 -6.09 8.34
C ALA A 124 -1.94 -6.48 8.45
N VAL A 125 -1.23 -5.93 9.43
CA VAL A 125 0.18 -6.21 9.65
C VAL A 125 0.32 -7.43 10.58
N ASP A 126 0.99 -8.46 10.11
CA ASP A 126 1.26 -9.68 10.90
C ASP A 126 2.61 -9.59 11.61
N SER A 127 3.62 -9.05 10.95
CA SER A 127 4.95 -8.84 11.54
C SER A 127 5.68 -7.72 10.80
N PHE A 128 6.64 -7.12 11.47
CA PHE A 128 7.44 -6.06 10.85
C PHE A 128 8.87 -6.06 11.40
N ALA A 129 9.76 -5.51 10.59
CA ALA A 129 11.12 -5.17 10.98
C ALA A 129 11.41 -3.76 10.45
N HIS A 130 12.25 -3.03 11.15
CA HIS A 130 12.61 -1.68 10.73
C HIS A 130 14.06 -1.40 11.09
N THR A 131 14.64 -0.43 10.37
CA THR A 131 16.00 0.02 10.70
C THR A 131 15.98 0.78 12.02
N PRO A 132 17.07 0.68 12.78
CA PRO A 132 17.22 1.49 14.00
C PRO A 132 17.16 2.98 13.68
N GLU A 133 16.71 3.77 14.65
CA GLU A 133 16.82 5.23 14.55
C GLU A 133 18.31 5.62 14.65
N TRP A 134 18.69 6.62 13.84
CA TRP A 134 20.05 7.10 13.72
C TRP A 134 20.15 8.57 13.30
#